data_2a44675ff9393a4c04b44e419a6c1cf2
#
_entry.id   2a44675ff9393a4c04b44e419a6c1cf2
#
_cell.length_a   1.000
_cell.length_b   1.000
_cell.length_c   1.000
_cell.angle_alpha   90.00
_cell.angle_beta   90.00
_cell.angle_gamma   90.00
#
_symmetry.space_group_name_H-M   'P 1'
#
loop_
_entity.id
_entity.type
_entity.pdbx_description
1 polymer ?
#
loop_
_entity_poly.entity_id
_entity_poly.type
_entity_poly.pdbx_seq_one_letter_code
_entity_poly.pdbx_strand_id
1 'polypeptide(L)'
;MTEQEAYLKQLISGVEAPRVYLAGNSSLLSTAGNAMYQSDMIRLGGGENVAAAIEDAYWAEIDYEQLLAWNPEFIILASSAKYTIEDVMGDPNLADCEAVKKGNVYQIPEDAESWDSPVPGSILGAFWLANILHPDVMTETDCTEIMDKYYETFYQFTYSEK
;
A
#
# COMPACT_ATOMS: atom_id res chain seq x y z
N MET A 1 -7.97 -15.25 11.82
CA MET A 1 -8.55 -14.01 11.26
C MET A 1 -8.88 -13.11 12.43
N THR A 2 -8.26 -11.95 12.52
CA THR A 2 -8.52 -10.97 13.60
C THR A 2 -9.85 -10.24 13.37
N GLU A 3 -10.35 -9.55 14.39
CA GLU A 3 -11.56 -8.74 14.29
C GLU A 3 -11.39 -7.62 13.24
N GLN A 4 -10.21 -7.00 13.18
CA GLN A 4 -9.86 -5.96 12.23
C GLN A 4 -9.83 -6.47 10.77
N GLU A 5 -9.27 -7.66 10.54
CA GLU A 5 -9.30 -8.29 9.21
C GLU A 5 -10.73 -8.61 8.77
N ALA A 6 -11.57 -9.08 9.69
CA ALA A 6 -12.98 -9.35 9.40
C ALA A 6 -13.74 -8.08 9.04
N TYR A 7 -13.48 -6.99 9.77
CA TYR A 7 -14.04 -5.67 9.50
C TYR A 7 -13.63 -5.15 8.11
N LEU A 8 -12.32 -5.16 7.79
CA LEU A 8 -11.84 -4.76 6.47
C LEU A 8 -12.48 -5.57 5.34
N LYS A 9 -12.53 -6.91 5.47
CA LYS A 9 -13.17 -7.78 4.48
C LYS A 9 -14.65 -7.47 4.26
N GLN A 10 -15.36 -7.13 5.33
CA GLN A 10 -16.76 -6.72 5.22
C GLN A 10 -16.88 -5.38 4.50
N LEU A 11 -16.01 -4.42 4.84
CA LEU A 11 -16.01 -3.07 4.30
C LEU A 11 -15.77 -3.04 2.79
N ILE A 12 -14.76 -3.78 2.33
CA ILE A 12 -14.39 -3.85 0.90
C ILE A 12 -15.19 -4.91 0.12
N SER A 13 -16.18 -5.53 0.74
CA SER A 13 -16.98 -6.56 0.07
C SER A 13 -17.80 -5.96 -1.07
N GLY A 14 -17.53 -6.44 -2.29
CA GLY A 14 -18.26 -6.01 -3.49
C GLY A 14 -17.69 -4.76 -4.18
N VAL A 15 -16.56 -4.21 -3.69
CA VAL A 15 -15.84 -3.17 -4.44
C VAL A 15 -14.93 -3.82 -5.48
N GLU A 16 -14.66 -3.10 -6.58
CA GLU A 16 -13.68 -3.49 -7.58
C GLU A 16 -12.28 -3.32 -7.01
N ALA A 17 -11.42 -4.33 -7.18
CA ALA A 17 -10.06 -4.29 -6.68
C ALA A 17 -9.13 -3.62 -7.72
N PRO A 18 -8.64 -2.38 -7.48
CA PRO A 18 -7.72 -1.74 -8.39
C PRO A 18 -6.35 -2.44 -8.37
N ARG A 19 -5.64 -2.36 -9.52
CA ARG A 19 -4.30 -2.91 -9.67
C ARG A 19 -3.28 -2.04 -8.95
N VAL A 20 -2.56 -2.64 -8.01
CA VAL A 20 -1.59 -1.97 -7.14
C VAL A 20 -0.20 -2.55 -7.38
N TYR A 21 0.78 -1.68 -7.61
CA TYR A 21 2.20 -2.00 -7.59
C TYR A 21 2.82 -1.48 -6.30
N LEU A 22 3.46 -2.36 -5.54
CA LEU A 22 4.24 -1.97 -4.36
C LEU A 22 5.72 -1.91 -4.73
N ALA A 23 6.28 -0.72 -4.66
CA ALA A 23 7.68 -0.44 -4.96
C ALA A 23 8.54 -0.55 -3.71
N GLY A 24 9.65 -1.27 -3.80
CA GLY A 24 10.51 -1.63 -2.66
C GLY A 24 11.38 -0.48 -2.14
N ASN A 25 12.04 -0.71 -1.01
CA ASN A 25 12.84 0.32 -0.33
C ASN A 25 14.04 0.81 -1.12
N SER A 26 14.73 -0.07 -1.82
CA SER A 26 16.02 0.24 -2.46
C SER A 26 15.88 0.66 -3.93
N SER A 27 14.81 0.26 -4.58
CA SER A 27 14.58 0.47 -6.00
C SER A 27 13.10 0.47 -6.32
N LEU A 28 12.70 1.38 -7.21
CA LEU A 28 11.36 1.40 -7.80
C LEU A 28 11.04 0.09 -8.54
N LEU A 29 12.04 -0.55 -9.12
CA LEU A 29 11.91 -1.79 -9.88
C LEU A 29 12.08 -3.07 -9.03
N SER A 30 12.07 -2.94 -7.70
CA SER A 30 11.98 -4.05 -6.77
C SER A 30 10.57 -4.13 -6.19
N THR A 31 9.94 -5.28 -6.18
CA THR A 31 8.54 -5.44 -5.76
C THR A 31 8.30 -6.67 -4.91
N ALA A 32 7.24 -6.64 -4.12
CA ALA A 32 6.83 -7.76 -3.28
C ALA A 32 6.02 -8.78 -4.09
N GLY A 33 6.53 -10.01 -4.19
CA GLY A 33 5.80 -11.15 -4.75
C GLY A 33 4.68 -11.64 -3.82
N ASN A 34 3.94 -12.67 -4.28
CA ASN A 34 2.77 -13.20 -3.55
C ASN A 34 3.09 -13.75 -2.16
N ALA A 35 4.33 -14.24 -1.95
CA ALA A 35 4.76 -14.80 -0.66
C ALA A 35 5.02 -13.74 0.42
N MET A 36 5.02 -12.45 0.06
CA MET A 36 5.28 -11.36 0.99
C MET A 36 4.00 -10.91 1.68
N TYR A 37 4.11 -10.55 2.99
CA TYR A 37 2.96 -10.08 3.74
C TYR A 37 2.39 -8.75 3.18
N GLN A 38 3.18 -7.95 2.47
CA GLN A 38 2.72 -6.75 1.77
C GLN A 38 1.68 -7.09 0.69
N SER A 39 1.76 -8.27 0.07
CA SER A 39 0.71 -8.74 -0.83
C SER A 39 -0.62 -8.98 -0.09
N ASP A 40 -0.55 -9.53 1.12
CA ASP A 40 -1.74 -9.65 1.99
C ASP A 40 -2.27 -8.29 2.44
N MET A 41 -1.39 -7.34 2.74
CA MET A 41 -1.76 -5.97 3.09
C MET A 41 -2.52 -5.28 1.95
N ILE A 42 -2.05 -5.41 0.70
CA ILE A 42 -2.75 -4.90 -0.50
C ILE A 42 -4.13 -5.54 -0.62
N ARG A 43 -4.21 -6.86 -0.51
CA ARG A 43 -5.47 -7.62 -0.61
C ARG A 43 -6.45 -7.24 0.50
N LEU A 44 -5.98 -7.05 1.73
CA LEU A 44 -6.82 -6.62 2.87
C LEU A 44 -7.29 -5.16 2.70
N GLY A 45 -6.50 -4.31 2.06
CA GLY A 45 -6.89 -2.95 1.69
C GLY A 45 -7.81 -2.87 0.47
N GLY A 46 -8.17 -4.02 -0.14
CA GLY A 46 -9.09 -4.08 -1.28
C GLY A 46 -8.44 -3.91 -2.64
N GLY A 47 -7.12 -4.02 -2.75
CA GLY A 47 -6.37 -3.97 -4.01
C GLY A 47 -5.97 -5.34 -4.53
N GLU A 48 -5.54 -5.38 -5.79
CA GLU A 48 -4.91 -6.52 -6.45
C GLU A 48 -3.41 -6.24 -6.66
N ASN A 49 -2.53 -7.05 -6.07
CA ASN A 49 -1.10 -6.93 -6.30
C ASN A 49 -0.76 -7.40 -7.73
N VAL A 50 -0.28 -6.48 -8.60
CA VAL A 50 0.09 -6.81 -9.98
C VAL A 50 1.26 -7.80 -10.06
N ALA A 51 2.08 -7.90 -9.01
CA ALA A 51 3.19 -8.84 -8.90
C ALA A 51 2.79 -10.19 -8.27
N ALA A 52 1.50 -10.45 -8.03
CA ALA A 52 1.03 -11.68 -7.37
C ALA A 52 1.35 -12.98 -8.14
N ALA A 53 1.62 -12.90 -9.45
CA ALA A 53 2.07 -14.06 -10.24
C ALA A 53 3.52 -14.50 -9.92
N ILE A 54 4.28 -13.69 -9.17
CA ILE A 54 5.63 -14.02 -8.71
C ILE A 54 5.51 -14.78 -7.38
N GLU A 55 5.53 -16.12 -7.43
CA GLU A 55 5.28 -16.97 -6.28
C GLU A 55 6.54 -17.30 -5.47
N ASP A 56 7.70 -17.45 -6.15
CA ASP A 56 8.92 -18.03 -5.57
C ASP A 56 9.92 -16.99 -5.01
N ALA A 57 9.59 -15.69 -5.07
CA ALA A 57 10.47 -14.62 -4.60
C ALA A 57 9.80 -13.78 -3.50
N TYR A 58 10.57 -13.50 -2.46
CA TYR A 58 10.16 -12.48 -1.48
C TYR A 58 10.18 -11.09 -2.14
N TRP A 59 11.37 -10.62 -2.54
CA TRP A 59 11.54 -9.43 -3.36
C TRP A 59 11.98 -9.84 -4.76
N ALA A 60 11.28 -9.34 -5.77
CA ALA A 60 11.56 -9.59 -7.17
C ALA A 60 12.05 -8.31 -7.85
N GLU A 61 13.12 -8.41 -8.61
CA GLU A 61 13.55 -7.35 -9.51
C GLU A 61 12.82 -7.50 -10.85
N ILE A 62 12.28 -6.40 -11.33
CA ILE A 62 11.59 -6.29 -12.61
C ILE A 62 12.23 -5.20 -13.46
N ASP A 63 11.80 -5.02 -14.69
CA ASP A 63 12.15 -3.92 -15.56
C ASP A 63 10.95 -2.99 -15.84
N TYR A 64 11.20 -1.87 -16.51
CA TYR A 64 10.14 -0.93 -16.88
C TYR A 64 9.12 -1.54 -17.86
N GLU A 65 9.55 -2.47 -18.73
CA GLU A 65 8.65 -3.14 -19.68
C GLU A 65 7.62 -3.97 -18.93
N GLN A 66 8.06 -4.69 -17.90
CA GLN A 66 7.16 -5.48 -17.04
C GLN A 66 6.21 -4.57 -16.25
N LEU A 67 6.71 -3.49 -15.66
CA LEU A 67 5.88 -2.55 -14.90
C LEU A 67 4.81 -1.90 -15.81
N LEU A 68 5.20 -1.47 -17.00
CA LEU A 68 4.27 -0.89 -17.98
C LEU A 68 3.29 -1.94 -18.54
N ALA A 69 3.72 -3.21 -18.70
CA ALA A 69 2.83 -4.29 -19.11
C ALA A 69 1.74 -4.57 -18.05
N TRP A 70 2.08 -4.50 -16.76
CA TRP A 70 1.10 -4.58 -15.67
C TRP A 70 0.20 -3.35 -15.61
N ASN A 71 0.73 -2.19 -15.97
CA ASN A 71 0.04 -0.90 -15.99
C ASN A 71 -0.82 -0.66 -14.73
N PRO A 72 -0.21 -0.59 -13.54
CA PRO A 72 -0.93 -0.43 -12.29
C PRO A 72 -1.72 0.88 -12.26
N GLU A 73 -2.85 0.87 -11.54
CA GLU A 73 -3.68 2.05 -11.29
C GLU A 73 -3.15 2.86 -10.11
N PHE A 74 -2.41 2.19 -9.21
CA PHE A 74 -1.76 2.80 -8.04
C PHE A 74 -0.33 2.29 -7.92
N ILE A 75 0.60 3.19 -7.59
CA ILE A 75 1.97 2.86 -7.18
C ILE A 75 2.10 3.26 -5.70
N ILE A 76 2.46 2.30 -4.86
CA ILE A 76 2.67 2.50 -3.43
C ILE A 76 4.14 2.29 -3.13
N LEU A 77 4.82 3.34 -2.66
CA LEU A 77 6.20 3.27 -2.23
C LEU A 77 6.26 2.70 -0.81
N ALA A 78 7.22 1.83 -0.57
CA ALA A 78 7.53 1.35 0.77
C ALA A 78 7.84 2.51 1.72
N SER A 79 7.58 2.35 3.02
CA SER A 79 7.75 3.40 4.03
C SER A 79 9.16 4.00 4.03
N SER A 80 10.19 3.16 3.93
CA SER A 80 11.61 3.56 3.91
C SER A 80 12.22 3.62 2.49
N ALA A 81 11.43 3.96 1.47
CA ALA A 81 11.93 4.09 0.10
C ALA A 81 13.03 5.16 0.01
N LYS A 82 14.12 4.85 -0.73
CA LYS A 82 15.27 5.75 -0.93
C LYS A 82 15.10 6.73 -2.10
N TYR A 83 13.91 6.78 -2.65
CA TYR A 83 13.46 7.66 -3.73
C TYR A 83 12.09 8.21 -3.37
N THR A 84 11.68 9.29 -4.01
CA THR A 84 10.49 10.04 -3.64
C THR A 84 9.33 9.83 -4.62
N ILE A 85 8.14 10.28 -4.23
CA ILE A 85 6.97 10.36 -5.12
C ILE A 85 7.31 11.21 -6.37
N GLU A 86 8.03 12.32 -6.18
CA GLU A 86 8.45 13.22 -7.25
C GLU A 86 9.40 12.53 -8.24
N ASP A 87 10.30 11.66 -7.75
CA ASP A 87 11.19 10.88 -8.61
C ASP A 87 10.39 9.93 -9.51
N VAL A 88 9.36 9.28 -8.95
CA VAL A 88 8.49 8.37 -9.71
C VAL A 88 7.62 9.14 -10.70
N MET A 89 7.03 10.26 -10.26
CA MET A 89 6.19 11.10 -11.10
C MET A 89 6.97 11.78 -12.24
N GLY A 90 8.25 12.05 -12.02
CA GLY A 90 9.15 12.67 -13.00
C GLY A 90 9.90 11.67 -13.90
N ASP A 91 9.73 10.35 -13.68
CA ASP A 91 10.46 9.34 -14.46
C ASP A 91 9.88 9.24 -15.89
N PRO A 92 10.68 9.59 -16.94
CA PRO A 92 10.19 9.54 -18.32
C PRO A 92 9.82 8.13 -18.78
N ASN A 93 10.39 7.08 -18.17
CA ASN A 93 10.04 5.71 -18.49
C ASN A 93 8.63 5.33 -18.03
N LEU A 94 8.07 6.08 -17.06
CA LEU A 94 6.73 5.84 -16.49
C LEU A 94 5.67 6.81 -17.02
N ALA A 95 6.00 7.68 -17.96
CA ALA A 95 5.06 8.66 -18.51
C ALA A 95 3.76 8.02 -19.06
N ASP A 96 3.82 6.77 -19.51
CA ASP A 96 2.67 6.02 -20.01
C ASP A 96 1.96 5.16 -18.97
N CYS A 97 2.49 5.03 -17.76
CA CYS A 97 1.86 4.31 -16.65
C CYS A 97 0.58 5.02 -16.16
N GLU A 98 -0.49 4.24 -15.98
CA GLU A 98 -1.78 4.78 -15.55
C GLU A 98 -1.71 5.48 -14.19
N ALA A 99 -1.03 4.89 -13.21
CA ALA A 99 -0.83 5.50 -11.90
C ALA A 99 -0.16 6.87 -11.98
N VAL A 100 0.88 7.01 -12.80
CA VAL A 100 1.61 8.28 -12.99
C VAL A 100 0.72 9.31 -13.69
N LYS A 101 0.02 8.92 -14.76
CA LYS A 101 -0.92 9.81 -15.48
C LYS A 101 -2.02 10.37 -14.58
N LYS A 102 -2.50 9.57 -13.62
CA LYS A 102 -3.57 9.95 -12.69
C LYS A 102 -3.07 10.60 -11.39
N GLY A 103 -1.75 10.60 -11.15
CA GLY A 103 -1.18 11.07 -9.89
C GLY A 103 -1.40 10.12 -8.70
N ASN A 104 -1.70 8.86 -8.96
CA ASN A 104 -1.96 7.84 -7.95
C ASN A 104 -0.65 7.17 -7.48
N VAL A 105 0.26 7.99 -6.97
CA VAL A 105 1.54 7.57 -6.40
C VAL A 105 1.59 8.02 -4.95
N TYR A 106 1.72 7.08 -4.02
CA TYR A 106 1.67 7.32 -2.58
C TYR A 106 2.84 6.63 -1.89
N GLN A 107 3.20 7.08 -0.71
CA GLN A 107 4.19 6.43 0.14
C GLN A 107 3.54 6.02 1.47
N ILE A 108 3.84 4.80 1.92
CA ILE A 108 3.39 4.31 3.22
C ILE A 108 4.01 5.18 4.32
N PRO A 109 3.22 5.72 5.26
CA PRO A 109 3.75 6.51 6.37
C PRO A 109 4.74 5.73 7.24
N GLU A 110 5.76 6.43 7.76
CA GLU A 110 6.77 5.87 8.68
C GLU A 110 6.80 6.62 10.03
N ASP A 111 5.77 7.40 10.34
CA ASP A 111 5.78 8.36 11.47
C ASP A 111 5.85 7.68 12.85
N ALA A 112 5.17 6.57 13.05
CA ALA A 112 5.10 5.85 14.30
C ALA A 112 5.67 4.43 14.20
N GLU A 113 5.30 3.72 13.15
CA GLU A 113 5.75 2.37 12.81
C GLU A 113 5.80 2.23 11.29
N SER A 114 6.74 1.42 10.77
CA SER A 114 6.74 1.04 9.34
C SER A 114 5.66 -0.01 9.09
N TRP A 115 4.47 0.41 8.66
CA TRP A 115 3.33 -0.52 8.50
C TRP A 115 3.53 -1.57 7.41
N ASP A 116 4.49 -1.38 6.52
CA ASP A 116 4.95 -2.37 5.55
C ASP A 116 6.01 -3.33 6.10
N SER A 117 6.22 -3.36 7.41
CA SER A 117 7.08 -4.28 8.15
C SER A 117 6.25 -5.13 9.12
N PRO A 118 6.70 -6.32 9.52
CA PRO A 118 5.96 -7.20 10.43
C PRO A 118 5.99 -6.66 11.88
N VAL A 119 5.33 -5.53 12.09
CA VAL A 119 5.17 -4.84 13.37
C VAL A 119 3.72 -4.99 13.88
N PRO A 120 3.45 -4.76 15.18
CA PRO A 120 2.09 -4.88 15.71
C PRO A 120 1.07 -4.00 14.97
N GLY A 121 1.48 -2.81 14.53
CA GLY A 121 0.64 -1.86 13.78
C GLY A 121 0.49 -2.16 12.30
N SER A 122 1.05 -3.25 11.76
CA SER A 122 1.01 -3.54 10.30
C SER A 122 -0.40 -3.61 9.72
N ILE A 123 -1.41 -3.96 10.51
CA ILE A 123 -2.82 -3.94 10.08
C ILE A 123 -3.28 -2.53 9.70
N LEU A 124 -2.69 -1.47 10.27
CA LEU A 124 -3.01 -0.08 9.94
C LEU A 124 -2.62 0.26 8.49
N GLY A 125 -1.58 -0.40 7.96
CA GLY A 125 -1.23 -0.29 6.54
C GLY A 125 -2.35 -0.75 5.61
N ALA A 126 -3.11 -1.79 5.98
CA ALA A 126 -4.26 -2.23 5.21
C ALA A 126 -5.45 -1.24 5.33
N PHE A 127 -5.67 -0.63 6.49
CA PHE A 127 -6.66 0.44 6.65
C PHE A 127 -6.30 1.69 5.84
N TRP A 128 -5.03 2.09 5.89
CA TRP A 128 -4.52 3.20 5.09
C TRP A 128 -4.69 2.94 3.59
N LEU A 129 -4.35 1.73 3.12
CA LEU A 129 -4.57 1.34 1.73
C LEU A 129 -6.06 1.36 1.37
N ALA A 130 -6.96 0.87 2.23
CA ALA A 130 -8.39 0.93 2.00
C ALA A 130 -8.89 2.37 1.82
N ASN A 131 -8.35 3.33 2.58
CA ASN A 131 -8.65 4.74 2.40
C ASN A 131 -8.13 5.28 1.04
N ILE A 132 -6.90 4.94 0.65
CA ILE A 132 -6.31 5.38 -0.63
C ILE A 132 -7.05 4.77 -1.83
N LEU A 133 -7.35 3.47 -1.77
CA LEU A 133 -7.95 2.74 -2.89
C LEU A 133 -9.47 2.94 -3.01
N HIS A 134 -10.15 3.15 -1.88
CA HIS A 134 -11.61 3.20 -1.76
C HIS A 134 -12.06 4.32 -0.81
N PRO A 135 -11.78 5.59 -1.14
CA PRO A 135 -12.09 6.73 -0.24
C PRO A 135 -13.59 6.91 0.03
N ASP A 136 -14.46 6.38 -0.83
CA ASP A 136 -15.91 6.39 -0.63
C ASP A 136 -16.39 5.35 0.40
N VAL A 137 -15.57 4.36 0.70
CA VAL A 137 -15.88 3.24 1.61
C VAL A 137 -15.13 3.40 2.94
N MET A 138 -13.87 3.78 2.89
CA MET A 138 -13.02 4.12 4.02
C MET A 138 -12.60 5.58 3.89
N THR A 139 -13.27 6.48 4.60
CA THR A 139 -12.91 7.91 4.55
C THR A 139 -11.61 8.18 5.32
N GLU A 140 -10.96 9.30 5.04
CA GLU A 140 -9.79 9.75 5.78
C GLU A 140 -10.09 9.90 7.29
N THR A 141 -11.29 10.39 7.62
CA THR A 141 -11.72 10.53 9.02
C THR A 141 -11.83 9.16 9.70
N ASP A 142 -12.50 8.18 9.07
CA ASP A 142 -12.65 6.84 9.64
C ASP A 142 -11.28 6.17 9.83
N CYS A 143 -10.38 6.31 8.85
CA CYS A 143 -9.03 5.78 8.90
C CYS A 143 -8.24 6.41 10.05
N THR A 144 -8.29 7.73 10.20
CA THR A 144 -7.63 8.48 11.28
C THR A 144 -8.16 8.06 12.65
N GLU A 145 -9.47 7.93 12.83
CA GLU A 145 -10.08 7.46 14.09
C GLU A 145 -9.63 6.04 14.47
N ILE A 146 -9.48 5.15 13.49
CA ILE A 146 -8.95 3.79 13.71
C ILE A 146 -7.49 3.85 14.18
N MET A 147 -6.66 4.67 13.54
CA MET A 147 -5.27 4.87 13.92
C MET A 147 -5.14 5.47 15.32
N ASP A 148 -5.89 6.52 15.62
CA ASP A 148 -5.91 7.15 16.94
C ASP A 148 -6.27 6.15 18.02
N LYS A 149 -7.36 5.41 17.83
CA LYS A 149 -7.81 4.39 18.78
C LYS A 149 -6.76 3.30 18.99
N TYR A 150 -6.07 2.88 17.94
CA TYR A 150 -4.99 1.89 18.04
C TYR A 150 -3.83 2.43 18.87
N TYR A 151 -3.29 3.59 18.53
CA TYR A 151 -2.14 4.16 19.22
C TYR A 151 -2.46 4.64 20.65
N GLU A 152 -3.66 5.14 20.91
CA GLU A 152 -4.12 5.44 22.28
C GLU A 152 -4.18 4.17 23.14
N THR A 153 -4.72 3.08 22.57
CA THR A 153 -4.89 1.82 23.31
C THR A 153 -3.56 1.16 23.67
N PHE A 154 -2.63 1.10 22.73
CA PHE A 154 -1.40 0.32 22.88
C PHE A 154 -0.17 1.16 23.24
N TYR A 155 -0.14 2.43 22.90
CA TYR A 155 1.02 3.30 23.03
C TYR A 155 0.76 4.60 23.79
N GLN A 156 -0.49 4.88 24.18
CA GLN A 156 -0.90 6.02 25.02
C GLN A 156 -0.60 7.40 24.38
N PHE A 157 -0.73 7.51 23.05
CA PHE A 157 -0.71 8.78 22.31
C PHE A 157 -1.73 8.78 21.18
N THR A 158 -2.17 9.96 20.75
CA THR A 158 -3.08 10.17 19.62
C THR A 158 -2.27 10.33 18.34
N TYR A 159 -2.50 9.50 17.33
CA TYR A 159 -1.74 9.51 16.06
C TYR A 159 -1.91 10.84 15.29
N SER A 160 -3.14 11.35 15.20
CA SER A 160 -3.46 12.60 14.49
C SER A 160 -2.89 13.86 15.12
N GLU A 161 -2.34 13.78 16.34
CA GLU A 161 -1.69 14.91 17.03
C GLU A 161 -0.17 14.95 16.85
N LYS A 162 0.40 14.04 16.04
CA LYS A 162 1.83 14.01 15.68
C LYS A 162 2.13 14.91 14.48
#